data_6b70ad3e4088ebc25805b6f16f430023
#
_entry.id   6b70ad3e4088ebc25805b6f16f430023
#
_cell.length_a   1.000
_cell.length_b   1.000
_cell.length_c   1.000
_cell.angle_alpha   90.00
_cell.angle_beta   90.00
_cell.angle_gamma   90.00
#
_symmetry.space_group_name_H-M   'P 1'
#
loop_
_entity.id
_entity.type
_entity.pdbx_description
1 polymer ?
#
loop_
_entity_poly.entity_id
_entity_poly.type
_entity_poly.pdbx_seq_one_letter_code
_entity_poly.pdbx_strand_id
1 'polypeptide(L)'
;MGLLDSTEEHPYSKLRRYIITTAVFLILIALSLWWLLRYHQEKVTVHHFLDAVVAGNMEEAYRIWKPAPSYTFKDFLDDWGPEGYYGPVHSYHYEDAEKLGKGGSGAVIVFEVSPYSPFPDANDEIKQSKTKEIRLVVEFNNQSISFPP
;
A
#
# COMPACT_ATOMS: atom_id res chain seq x y z
N MET A 1 54.61 1.30 44.05
CA MET A 1 54.52 2.55 43.30
C MET A 1 53.40 2.41 42.30
N GLY A 2 52.19 2.71 42.77
CA GLY A 2 50.99 2.60 41.90
C GLY A 2 50.91 3.77 40.96
N LEU A 3 51.02 3.52 39.67
CA LEU A 3 50.56 4.39 38.65
C LEU A 3 49.07 4.10 38.41
N LEU A 4 48.23 4.82 39.17
CA LEU A 4 46.84 4.95 38.85
C LEU A 4 46.76 5.85 37.59
N ASP A 5 46.80 5.23 36.43
CA ASP A 5 46.45 5.87 35.21
C ASP A 5 44.94 6.14 35.26
N SER A 6 44.61 7.30 35.84
CA SER A 6 43.28 7.85 35.74
C SER A 6 43.10 8.27 34.27
N THR A 7 42.53 7.41 33.46
CA THR A 7 42.07 7.73 32.13
C THR A 7 40.99 8.77 32.32
N GLU A 8 41.39 10.04 32.38
CA GLU A 8 40.44 11.17 32.28
C GLU A 8 39.78 11.05 30.92
N GLU A 9 38.56 10.50 30.90
CA GLU A 9 37.74 10.53 29.74
C GLU A 9 37.47 12.00 29.36
N HIS A 10 38.14 12.48 28.35
CA HIS A 10 37.98 13.82 27.86
C HIS A 10 36.47 14.11 27.63
N PRO A 11 35.91 15.22 28.11
CA PRO A 11 34.48 15.55 27.98
C PRO A 11 34.04 15.56 26.53
N TYR A 12 34.93 15.82 25.61
CA TYR A 12 34.70 15.74 24.14
C TYR A 12 34.39 14.30 23.64
N SER A 13 34.86 13.27 24.33
CA SER A 13 34.58 11.87 23.94
C SER A 13 33.12 11.51 24.25
N LYS A 14 32.58 11.97 25.36
CA LYS A 14 31.17 11.78 25.75
C LYS A 14 30.25 12.54 24.83
N LEU A 15 30.54 13.81 24.56
CA LEU A 15 29.76 14.65 23.63
C LEU A 15 29.74 14.02 22.23
N ARG A 16 30.89 13.58 21.73
CA ARG A 16 30.99 12.90 20.43
C ARG A 16 30.13 11.62 20.38
N ARG A 17 30.14 10.81 21.46
CA ARG A 17 29.29 9.61 21.55
C ARG A 17 27.81 9.98 21.49
N TYR A 18 27.35 11.00 22.25
CA TYR A 18 25.97 11.47 22.21
C TYR A 18 25.56 11.96 20.83
N ILE A 19 26.40 12.74 20.16
CA ILE A 19 26.14 13.23 18.81
C ILE A 19 26.00 12.06 17.82
N ILE A 20 26.90 11.08 17.86
CA ILE A 20 26.85 9.91 16.97
C ILE A 20 25.60 9.08 17.28
N THR A 21 25.27 8.82 18.54
CA THR A 21 24.09 8.04 18.92
C THR A 21 22.80 8.73 18.47
N THR A 22 22.70 10.03 18.66
CA THR A 22 21.54 10.82 18.20
C THR A 22 21.43 10.83 16.67
N ALA A 23 22.53 10.98 15.96
CA ALA A 23 22.54 10.92 14.50
C ALA A 23 22.09 9.55 13.97
N VAL A 24 22.61 8.47 14.55
CA VAL A 24 22.19 7.09 14.19
C VAL A 24 20.68 6.90 14.44
N PHE A 25 20.19 7.38 15.59
CA PHE A 25 18.77 7.27 15.92
C PHE A 25 17.87 8.05 14.94
N LEU A 26 18.27 9.26 14.57
CA LEU A 26 17.57 10.08 13.57
C LEU A 26 17.57 9.41 12.19
N ILE A 27 18.68 8.80 11.79
CA ILE A 27 18.78 8.06 10.52
C ILE A 27 17.82 6.86 10.55
N LEU A 28 17.77 6.10 11.64
CA LEU A 28 16.86 4.95 11.77
C LEU A 28 15.40 5.38 11.71
N ILE A 29 15.03 6.49 12.36
CA ILE A 29 13.68 7.06 12.26
C ILE A 29 13.38 7.47 10.82
N ALA A 30 14.28 8.18 10.15
CA ALA A 30 14.09 8.61 8.77
C ALA A 30 13.92 7.42 7.81
N LEU A 31 14.72 6.38 7.96
CA LEU A 31 14.60 5.15 7.17
C LEU A 31 13.28 4.42 7.45
N SER A 32 12.84 4.36 8.71
CA SER A 32 11.55 3.76 9.08
C SER A 32 10.39 4.53 8.48
N LEU A 33 10.39 5.86 8.56
CA LEU A 33 9.36 6.71 7.96
C LEU A 33 9.36 6.58 6.43
N TRP A 34 10.53 6.58 5.79
CA TRP A 34 10.63 6.38 4.34
C TRP A 34 10.05 5.02 3.93
N TRP A 35 10.33 3.97 4.69
CA TRP A 35 9.79 2.64 4.42
C TRP A 35 8.27 2.57 4.62
N LEU A 36 7.73 3.20 5.69
CA LEU A 36 6.29 3.26 5.95
C LEU A 36 5.52 4.06 4.89
N LEU A 37 6.10 5.18 4.44
CA LEU A 37 5.46 6.07 3.47
C LEU A 37 5.67 5.62 2.02
N ARG A 38 6.49 4.59 1.82
CA ARG A 38 6.68 3.99 0.51
C ARG A 38 5.33 3.50 -0.02
N TYR A 39 5.04 3.81 -1.27
CA TYR A 39 3.76 3.47 -1.92
C TYR A 39 2.51 4.10 -1.27
N HIS A 40 2.68 5.15 -0.49
CA HIS A 40 1.53 5.82 0.15
C HIS A 40 0.56 6.38 -0.89
N GLN A 41 1.05 7.03 -1.95
CA GLN A 41 0.22 7.61 -3.00
C GLN A 41 -0.54 6.52 -3.78
N GLU A 42 0.12 5.43 -4.11
CA GLU A 42 -0.48 4.29 -4.82
C GLU A 42 -1.57 3.63 -3.98
N LYS A 43 -1.33 3.45 -2.69
CA LYS A 43 -2.35 2.96 -1.74
C LYS A 43 -3.55 3.88 -1.67
N VAL A 44 -3.34 5.19 -1.56
CA VAL A 44 -4.42 6.19 -1.53
C VAL A 44 -5.23 6.16 -2.82
N THR A 45 -4.57 6.02 -3.97
CA THR A 45 -5.25 5.92 -5.26
C THR A 45 -6.16 4.69 -5.31
N VAL A 46 -5.68 3.51 -4.87
CA VAL A 46 -6.48 2.29 -4.81
C VAL A 46 -7.61 2.41 -3.79
N HIS A 47 -7.37 3.02 -2.62
CA HIS A 47 -8.43 3.27 -1.65
C HIS A 47 -9.55 4.14 -2.22
N HIS A 48 -9.24 5.26 -2.88
CA HIS A 48 -10.25 6.11 -3.51
C HIS A 48 -11.03 5.35 -4.59
N PHE A 49 -10.34 4.53 -5.37
CA PHE A 49 -10.96 3.67 -6.37
C PHE A 49 -11.95 2.68 -5.73
N LEU A 50 -11.51 1.95 -4.71
CA LEU A 50 -12.34 0.95 -4.02
C LEU A 50 -13.51 1.59 -3.25
N ASP A 51 -13.30 2.76 -2.64
CA ASP A 51 -14.37 3.53 -2.00
C ASP A 51 -15.46 3.91 -3.01
N ALA A 52 -15.09 4.31 -4.22
CA ALA A 52 -16.05 4.61 -5.28
C ALA A 52 -16.80 3.34 -5.74
N VAL A 53 -16.11 2.20 -5.85
CA VAL A 53 -16.73 0.90 -6.18
C VAL A 53 -17.72 0.48 -5.10
N VAL A 54 -17.32 0.53 -3.81
CA VAL A 54 -18.19 0.20 -2.68
C VAL A 54 -19.40 1.12 -2.58
N ALA A 55 -19.23 2.41 -2.90
CA ALA A 55 -20.33 3.37 -2.95
C ALA A 55 -21.26 3.18 -4.17
N GLY A 56 -20.92 2.26 -5.10
CA GLY A 56 -21.67 2.06 -6.33
C GLY A 56 -21.49 3.15 -7.39
N ASN A 57 -20.53 4.06 -7.18
CA ASN A 57 -20.22 5.14 -8.12
C ASN A 57 -19.23 4.65 -9.20
N MET A 58 -19.72 3.85 -10.12
CA MET A 58 -18.90 3.19 -11.15
C MET A 58 -18.26 4.18 -12.12
N GLU A 59 -18.90 5.32 -12.40
CA GLU A 59 -18.34 6.36 -13.28
C GLU A 59 -17.11 7.01 -12.64
N GLU A 60 -17.17 7.30 -11.35
CA GLU A 60 -16.05 7.85 -10.59
C GLU A 60 -14.92 6.82 -10.46
N ALA A 61 -15.25 5.57 -10.16
CA ALA A 61 -14.27 4.48 -10.11
C ALA A 61 -13.53 4.32 -11.45
N TYR A 62 -14.26 4.33 -12.56
CA TYR A 62 -13.69 4.28 -13.91
C TYR A 62 -12.78 5.49 -14.21
N ARG A 63 -13.18 6.67 -13.76
CA ARG A 63 -12.36 7.88 -13.91
C ARG A 63 -11.04 7.79 -13.11
N ILE A 64 -11.09 7.24 -11.90
CA ILE A 64 -9.90 7.03 -11.06
C ILE A 64 -8.99 5.96 -11.68
N TRP A 65 -9.56 4.95 -12.31
CA TRP A 65 -8.81 3.90 -13.01
C TRP A 65 -7.90 4.47 -14.11
N LYS A 66 -8.29 5.59 -14.74
CA LYS A 66 -7.60 6.20 -15.89
C LYS A 66 -7.31 5.18 -16.98
N PRO A 67 -8.35 4.61 -17.57
CA PRO A 67 -8.22 3.46 -18.46
C PRO A 67 -7.42 3.78 -19.71
N ALA A 68 -6.75 2.76 -20.25
CA ALA A 68 -6.22 2.80 -21.60
C ALA A 68 -7.39 2.92 -22.62
N PRO A 69 -7.16 3.51 -23.81
CA PRO A 69 -8.22 3.69 -24.81
C PRO A 69 -8.96 2.41 -25.24
N SER A 70 -8.30 1.26 -25.07
CA SER A 70 -8.86 -0.06 -25.38
C SER A 70 -9.75 -0.63 -24.29
N TYR A 71 -9.72 -0.09 -23.07
CA TYR A 71 -10.51 -0.55 -21.92
C TYR A 71 -11.72 0.37 -21.77
N THR A 72 -12.88 -0.08 -22.21
CA THR A 72 -14.09 0.72 -22.23
C THR A 72 -14.81 0.71 -20.89
N PHE A 73 -15.75 1.65 -20.69
CA PHE A 73 -16.59 1.65 -19.48
C PHE A 73 -17.44 0.37 -19.37
N LYS A 74 -17.80 -0.23 -20.52
CA LYS A 74 -18.50 -1.51 -20.51
C LYS A 74 -17.60 -2.64 -19.97
N ASP A 75 -16.35 -2.71 -20.45
CA ASP A 75 -15.38 -3.70 -19.96
C ASP A 75 -15.15 -3.52 -18.45
N PHE A 76 -15.09 -2.27 -17.99
CA PHE A 76 -14.99 -1.95 -16.58
C PHE A 76 -16.19 -2.46 -15.76
N LEU A 77 -17.42 -2.33 -16.29
CA LEU A 77 -18.61 -2.86 -15.62
C LEU A 77 -18.68 -4.38 -15.64
N ASP A 78 -18.16 -5.01 -16.69
CA ASP A 78 -18.03 -6.46 -16.77
C ASP A 78 -17.02 -7.01 -15.74
N ASP A 79 -16.04 -6.21 -15.34
CA ASP A 79 -15.09 -6.56 -14.26
C ASP A 79 -15.62 -6.16 -12.88
N TRP A 80 -16.01 -4.91 -12.68
CA TRP A 80 -16.24 -4.28 -11.38
C TRP A 80 -17.70 -3.98 -11.05
N GLY A 81 -18.59 -4.11 -12.02
CA GLY A 81 -20.01 -3.86 -11.81
C GLY A 81 -20.66 -4.82 -10.82
N PRO A 82 -21.91 -4.57 -10.43
CA PRO A 82 -22.63 -5.41 -9.48
C PRO A 82 -22.74 -6.89 -9.90
N GLU A 83 -22.78 -7.14 -11.21
CA GLU A 83 -22.80 -8.48 -11.81
C GLU A 83 -21.46 -8.84 -12.46
N GLY A 84 -20.44 -8.01 -12.27
CA GLY A 84 -19.11 -8.20 -12.84
C GLY A 84 -18.30 -9.28 -12.15
N TYR A 85 -17.16 -9.61 -12.73
CA TYR A 85 -16.30 -10.70 -12.25
C TYR A 85 -15.87 -10.52 -10.78
N TYR A 86 -15.54 -9.27 -10.37
CA TYR A 86 -15.15 -8.94 -8.99
C TYR A 86 -16.31 -8.47 -8.13
N GLY A 87 -17.45 -8.12 -8.73
CA GLY A 87 -18.63 -7.62 -8.01
C GLY A 87 -19.51 -8.75 -7.40
N PRO A 88 -20.49 -8.38 -6.58
CA PRO A 88 -20.60 -7.05 -5.95
C PRO A 88 -19.55 -6.83 -4.87
N VAL A 89 -19.02 -5.63 -4.75
CA VAL A 89 -18.04 -5.26 -3.72
C VAL A 89 -18.73 -4.38 -2.68
N HIS A 90 -18.85 -4.87 -1.46
CA HIS A 90 -19.44 -4.14 -0.33
C HIS A 90 -18.45 -3.77 0.75
N SER A 91 -17.28 -4.42 0.77
CA SER A 91 -16.16 -4.06 1.63
C SER A 91 -14.85 -4.57 1.02
N TYR A 92 -13.74 -4.05 1.50
CA TYR A 92 -12.41 -4.50 1.11
C TYR A 92 -11.44 -4.44 2.28
N HIS A 93 -10.36 -5.22 2.18
CA HIS A 93 -9.26 -5.22 3.12
C HIS A 93 -7.93 -5.13 2.37
N TYR A 94 -7.04 -4.24 2.85
CA TYR A 94 -5.71 -4.08 2.30
C TYR A 94 -4.77 -5.14 2.87
N GLU A 95 -4.01 -5.81 2.01
CA GLU A 95 -3.07 -6.86 2.39
C GLU A 95 -1.61 -6.36 2.32
N ASP A 96 -1.14 -5.97 1.14
CA ASP A 96 0.26 -5.63 0.92
C ASP A 96 0.48 -4.65 -0.24
N ALA A 97 1.69 -4.10 -0.33
CA ALA A 97 2.16 -3.34 -1.47
C ALA A 97 3.59 -3.72 -1.83
N GLU A 98 3.78 -4.14 -3.04
CA GLU A 98 5.05 -4.58 -3.58
C GLU A 98 5.52 -3.69 -4.73
N LYS A 99 6.81 -3.67 -4.99
CA LYS A 99 7.32 -3.05 -6.22
C LYS A 99 6.97 -3.93 -7.42
N LEU A 100 6.48 -3.32 -8.50
CA LEU A 100 6.33 -4.03 -9.77
C LEU A 100 7.69 -4.61 -10.20
N GLY A 101 7.67 -5.84 -10.75
CA GLY A 101 8.87 -6.60 -11.11
C GLY A 101 9.83 -5.86 -12.04
N LYS A 102 10.91 -6.53 -12.46
CA LYS A 102 12.01 -5.93 -13.24
C LYS A 102 11.51 -5.18 -14.48
N GLY A 103 11.79 -3.88 -14.52
CA GLY A 103 11.46 -3.01 -15.65
C GLY A 103 10.13 -2.26 -15.52
N GLY A 104 9.32 -2.51 -14.48
CA GLY A 104 8.08 -1.78 -14.25
C GLY A 104 8.27 -0.51 -13.43
N SER A 105 7.48 0.52 -13.74
CA SER A 105 7.48 1.83 -13.06
C SER A 105 6.24 2.02 -12.17
N GLY A 106 5.91 1.02 -11.33
CA GLY A 106 4.72 1.06 -10.50
C GLY A 106 4.86 0.23 -9.23
N ALA A 107 3.79 0.23 -8.45
CA ALA A 107 3.59 -0.66 -7.32
C ALA A 107 2.41 -1.60 -7.58
N VAL A 108 2.53 -2.83 -7.11
CA VAL A 108 1.42 -3.78 -7.04
C VAL A 108 0.78 -3.63 -5.67
N ILE A 109 -0.49 -3.30 -5.65
CA ILE A 109 -1.28 -3.22 -4.42
C ILE A 109 -2.15 -4.48 -4.34
N VAL A 110 -2.01 -5.20 -3.23
CA VAL A 110 -2.76 -6.43 -2.95
C VAL A 110 -3.83 -6.13 -1.93
N PHE A 111 -5.05 -6.55 -2.22
CA PHE A 111 -6.19 -6.38 -1.34
C PHE A 111 -7.24 -7.47 -1.59
N GLU A 112 -8.12 -7.66 -0.64
CA GLU A 112 -9.26 -8.54 -0.77
C GLU A 112 -10.55 -7.73 -0.87
N VAL A 113 -11.47 -8.18 -1.70
CA VAL A 113 -12.83 -7.64 -1.80
C VAL A 113 -13.85 -8.66 -1.34
N SER A 114 -14.94 -8.17 -0.76
CA SER A 114 -16.00 -9.01 -0.23
C SER A 114 -17.39 -8.50 -0.63
N PRO A 115 -18.33 -9.42 -0.95
CA PRO A 115 -19.74 -9.07 -1.14
C PRO A 115 -20.48 -8.81 0.18
N TYR A 116 -19.80 -8.85 1.32
CA TYR A 116 -20.37 -8.61 2.63
C TYR A 116 -19.85 -7.30 3.22
N SER A 117 -20.68 -6.68 4.07
CA SER A 117 -20.29 -5.52 4.89
C SER A 117 -20.83 -5.74 6.31
N PRO A 118 -19.99 -5.64 7.35
CA PRO A 118 -18.53 -5.38 7.31
C PRO A 118 -17.75 -6.51 6.67
N PHE A 119 -16.42 -6.29 6.46
CA PHE A 119 -15.52 -7.32 5.92
C PHE A 119 -15.54 -8.55 6.83
N PRO A 120 -15.59 -9.78 6.28
CA PRO A 120 -15.71 -11.00 7.07
C PRO A 120 -14.53 -11.24 7.99
N ASP A 121 -14.80 -11.70 9.21
CA ASP A 121 -13.76 -12.15 10.12
C ASP A 121 -13.10 -13.45 9.62
N ALA A 122 -11.83 -13.64 9.96
CA ALA A 122 -11.06 -14.83 9.57
C ALA A 122 -11.69 -16.16 10.03
N ASN A 123 -12.55 -16.13 11.04
CA ASN A 123 -13.24 -17.31 11.58
C ASN A 123 -14.55 -17.64 10.83
N ASP A 124 -15.04 -16.76 9.95
CA ASP A 124 -16.25 -16.98 9.15
C ASP A 124 -15.88 -17.60 7.80
N GLU A 125 -15.55 -18.88 7.80
CA GLU A 125 -15.08 -19.61 6.60
C GLU A 125 -16.06 -19.50 5.42
N ILE A 126 -17.37 -19.46 5.68
CA ILE A 126 -18.40 -19.38 4.63
C ILE A 126 -18.32 -18.03 3.90
N LYS A 127 -18.21 -16.92 4.65
CA LYS A 127 -18.08 -15.59 4.04
C LYS A 127 -16.68 -15.37 3.48
N GLN A 128 -15.65 -15.88 4.14
CA GLN A 128 -14.28 -15.83 3.65
C GLN A 128 -14.13 -16.55 2.29
N SER A 129 -14.81 -17.65 2.08
CA SER A 129 -14.79 -18.34 0.77
C SER A 129 -15.36 -17.52 -0.40
N LYS A 130 -16.03 -16.40 -0.11
CA LYS A 130 -16.59 -15.46 -1.10
C LYS A 130 -15.73 -14.21 -1.29
N THR A 131 -14.71 -14.02 -0.48
CA THR A 131 -13.73 -12.96 -0.70
C THR A 131 -12.83 -13.30 -1.90
N LYS A 132 -12.34 -12.28 -2.58
CA LYS A 132 -11.43 -12.44 -3.71
C LYS A 132 -10.21 -11.59 -3.50
N GLU A 133 -9.02 -12.20 -3.53
CA GLU A 133 -7.77 -11.48 -3.59
C GLU A 133 -7.60 -10.85 -4.98
N ILE A 134 -7.23 -9.60 -5.00
CA ILE A 134 -7.01 -8.83 -6.22
C ILE A 134 -5.67 -8.11 -6.12
N ARG A 135 -4.97 -8.09 -7.23
CA ARG A 135 -3.70 -7.38 -7.40
C ARG A 135 -3.88 -6.31 -8.46
N LEU A 136 -3.60 -5.08 -8.12
CA LEU A 136 -3.64 -3.96 -9.05
C LEU A 136 -2.28 -3.31 -9.14
N VAL A 137 -1.88 -2.96 -10.35
CA VAL A 137 -0.69 -2.16 -10.61
C VAL A 137 -1.10 -0.69 -10.65
N VAL A 138 -0.42 0.14 -9.87
CA VAL A 138 -0.53 1.59 -9.94
C VAL A 138 0.78 2.17 -10.43
N GLU A 139 0.73 2.87 -11.55
CA GLU A 139 1.92 3.51 -12.11
C GLU A 139 2.33 4.77 -11.32
N PHE A 140 3.64 4.93 -11.08
CA PHE A 140 4.16 6.07 -10.31
C PHE A 140 3.94 7.44 -10.98
N ASN A 141 3.98 7.46 -12.33
CA ASN A 141 3.99 8.73 -13.06
C ASN A 141 2.63 9.40 -13.16
N ASN A 142 1.58 8.62 -13.38
CA ASN A 142 0.25 9.11 -13.69
C ASN A 142 -0.83 8.56 -12.76
N GLN A 143 -0.47 7.67 -11.83
CA GLN A 143 -1.40 7.00 -10.91
C GLN A 143 -2.54 6.27 -11.65
N SER A 144 -2.26 5.76 -12.86
CA SER A 144 -3.21 4.88 -13.56
C SER A 144 -3.22 3.50 -12.93
N ILE A 145 -4.40 2.89 -12.90
CA ILE A 145 -4.62 1.56 -12.35
C ILE A 145 -4.74 0.56 -13.51
N SER A 146 -4.16 -0.60 -13.36
CA SER A 146 -4.29 -1.69 -14.32
C SER A 146 -4.16 -3.05 -13.62
N PHE A 147 -4.59 -4.11 -14.29
CA PHE A 147 -4.26 -5.46 -13.85
C PHE A 147 -2.78 -5.78 -14.14
N PRO A 148 -2.13 -6.62 -13.33
CA PRO A 148 -0.78 -7.07 -13.62
C PRO A 148 -0.75 -7.85 -14.94
N PRO A 149 0.37 -7.74 -15.69
CA PRO A 149 0.54 -8.43 -16.97
C PRO A 149 0.65 -9.95 -16.82
#